data_14a21810a09b630e35a8e8445a3c23aa
#
_entry.id   14a21810a09b630e35a8e8445a3c23aa
#
_cell.length_a   1.000
_cell.length_b   1.000
_cell.length_c   1.000
_cell.angle_alpha   90.00
_cell.angle_beta   90.00
_cell.angle_gamma   90.00
#
_symmetry.space_group_name_H-M   'P 1'
#
loop_
_entity.id
_entity.type
_entity.pdbx_description
1 polymer ?
#
loop_
_entity_poly.entity_id
_entity_poly.type
_entity_poly.pdbx_seq_one_letter_code
_entity_poly.pdbx_strand_id
1 'polypeptide(L)'
;MAQVIVGARNRLNRALDPVTSGMAAVSARREYRWTLIALVAIAALVFPRFQSQSYQIDAAVEAETFVLLALGLNIVIGYAGLLDLGYAAFFAIGALTMAWLGSPHFAISAHSFSSPFVSYGPQGIFVNFYLMIPIAAIAAAFCGVLFGAPTLRLRGDYLAIVTLGFGEIVPRVMQNLGPGNALGWPDITGGVNALSGIESPPTLNFASVHADFVGGASRAPWYYLGLIMIAFSIVVIMSLRESKLGRAWAAIREDEVAAAHMGINITRTRLLAFGLGAAFSGFAGVLEAARLGSVFYTTFSFNVSITILVMVILGGMGSIPGVILGAIIMSYLNILWLGDISAKINEVGGNFENGPSIIGSFGHWMHNVDLASATPLLFGLILLFTMLLRPQGLWPSTTRARELAPATGEILEEENEELWTDRS
;
A
#
# COMPACT_ATOMS: atom_id res chain seq x y z
N MET A 1 7.08 -15.58 30.83
CA MET A 1 6.54 -14.81 29.67
C MET A 1 6.66 -15.60 28.35
N ALA A 2 7.84 -16.11 28.00
CA ALA A 2 8.05 -16.92 26.78
C ALA A 2 7.11 -18.14 26.66
N GLN A 3 6.90 -18.92 27.73
CA GLN A 3 5.99 -20.08 27.71
C GLN A 3 4.52 -19.71 27.49
N VAL A 4 4.06 -18.55 27.96
CA VAL A 4 2.69 -18.05 27.75
C VAL A 4 2.50 -17.66 26.27
N ILE A 5 3.49 -17.02 25.66
CA ILE A 5 3.48 -16.63 24.24
C ILE A 5 3.49 -17.87 23.35
N VAL A 6 4.32 -18.87 23.66
CA VAL A 6 4.36 -20.16 22.95
C VAL A 6 3.03 -20.92 23.08
N GLY A 7 2.43 -20.91 24.28
CA GLY A 7 1.13 -21.52 24.53
C GLY A 7 -0.01 -20.83 23.76
N ALA A 8 -0.02 -19.49 23.72
CA ALA A 8 -0.98 -18.71 22.95
C ALA A 8 -0.81 -18.92 21.44
N ARG A 9 0.43 -18.93 20.94
CA ARG A 9 0.77 -19.23 19.54
C ARG A 9 0.28 -20.61 19.11
N ASN A 10 0.50 -21.63 19.95
CA ASN A 10 0.06 -23.01 19.64
C ASN A 10 -1.47 -23.15 19.65
N ARG A 11 -2.20 -22.43 20.52
CA ARG A 11 -3.67 -22.41 20.52
C ARG A 11 -4.21 -21.69 19.29
N LEU A 12 -3.64 -20.54 18.93
CA LEU A 12 -4.04 -19.77 17.76
C LEU A 12 -3.77 -20.55 16.47
N ASN A 13 -2.63 -21.20 16.35
CA ASN A 13 -2.31 -22.05 15.22
C ASN A 13 -3.31 -23.21 15.12
N ARG A 14 -3.62 -23.92 16.21
CA ARG A 14 -4.62 -24.99 16.21
C ARG A 14 -6.03 -24.51 15.83
N ALA A 15 -6.42 -23.31 16.22
CA ALA A 15 -7.72 -22.74 15.86
C ALA A 15 -7.81 -22.33 14.39
N LEU A 16 -6.69 -21.91 13.80
CA LEU A 16 -6.61 -21.46 12.41
C LEU A 16 -6.15 -22.53 11.43
N ASP A 17 -5.56 -23.64 11.91
CA ASP A 17 -5.12 -24.77 11.10
C ASP A 17 -6.21 -25.35 10.19
N PRO A 18 -7.48 -25.53 10.63
CA PRO A 18 -8.54 -26.02 9.75
C PRO A 18 -8.89 -25.02 8.64
N VAL A 19 -8.78 -23.69 8.91
CA VAL A 19 -9.04 -22.65 7.90
C VAL A 19 -7.88 -22.56 6.92
N THR A 20 -6.64 -22.58 7.42
CA THR A 20 -5.43 -22.49 6.59
C THR A 20 -5.12 -23.74 5.83
N SER A 21 -5.36 -24.93 6.41
CA SER A 21 -5.24 -26.21 5.70
C SER A 21 -6.34 -26.36 4.65
N GLY A 22 -7.57 -25.90 4.93
CA GLY A 22 -8.64 -25.79 3.95
C GLY A 22 -8.28 -24.86 2.79
N MET A 23 -7.76 -23.67 3.08
CA MET A 23 -7.28 -22.71 2.07
C MET A 23 -6.06 -23.26 1.31
N ALA A 24 -5.14 -23.94 1.96
CA ALA A 24 -3.99 -24.60 1.33
C ALA A 24 -4.44 -25.76 0.44
N ALA A 25 -5.40 -26.56 0.87
CA ALA A 25 -5.96 -27.65 0.07
C ALA A 25 -6.74 -27.14 -1.14
N VAL A 26 -7.48 -26.03 -0.98
CA VAL A 26 -8.16 -25.33 -2.09
C VAL A 26 -7.14 -24.71 -3.06
N SER A 27 -6.06 -24.15 -2.56
CA SER A 27 -4.99 -23.58 -3.40
C SER A 27 -4.15 -24.63 -4.12
N ALA A 28 -4.09 -25.85 -3.62
CA ALA A 28 -3.34 -26.96 -4.22
C ALA A 28 -4.02 -27.53 -5.48
N ARG A 29 -5.34 -27.48 -5.57
CA ARG A 29 -6.07 -27.92 -6.76
C ARG A 29 -6.25 -26.75 -7.71
N ARG A 30 -5.62 -26.83 -8.88
CA ARG A 30 -5.60 -25.77 -9.92
C ARG A 30 -7.01 -25.29 -10.31
N GLU A 31 -7.99 -26.16 -10.33
CA GLU A 31 -9.38 -25.87 -10.69
C GLU A 31 -10.08 -24.99 -9.64
N TYR A 32 -9.92 -25.31 -8.35
CA TYR A 32 -10.51 -24.51 -7.27
C TYR A 32 -9.89 -23.12 -7.14
N ARG A 33 -8.63 -22.96 -7.54
CA ARG A 33 -7.96 -21.65 -7.55
C ARG A 33 -8.63 -20.69 -8.53
N TRP A 34 -8.91 -21.15 -9.74
CA TRP A 34 -9.55 -20.33 -10.77
C TRP A 34 -11.00 -20.00 -10.39
N THR A 35 -11.75 -20.96 -9.83
CA THR A 35 -13.12 -20.71 -9.38
C THR A 35 -13.17 -19.71 -8.22
N LEU A 36 -12.24 -19.77 -7.27
CA LEU A 36 -12.16 -18.81 -6.17
C LEU A 36 -11.79 -17.42 -6.65
N ILE A 37 -10.81 -17.30 -7.55
CA ILE A 37 -10.44 -16.02 -8.16
C ILE A 37 -11.63 -15.44 -8.93
N ALA A 38 -12.33 -16.25 -9.71
CA ALA A 38 -13.51 -15.80 -10.45
C ALA A 38 -14.63 -15.34 -9.50
N LEU A 39 -14.86 -16.06 -8.40
CA LEU A 39 -15.88 -15.70 -7.40
C LEU A 39 -15.54 -14.36 -6.73
N VAL A 40 -14.28 -14.17 -6.31
CA VAL A 40 -13.83 -12.90 -5.73
C VAL A 40 -13.92 -11.76 -6.74
N ALA A 41 -13.54 -12.00 -7.99
CA ALA A 41 -13.65 -10.98 -9.06
C ALA A 41 -15.12 -10.61 -9.33
N ILE A 42 -16.03 -11.60 -9.39
CA ILE A 42 -17.47 -11.35 -9.55
C ILE A 42 -18.02 -10.58 -8.33
N ALA A 43 -17.67 -10.98 -7.12
CA ALA A 43 -18.09 -10.27 -5.91
C ALA A 43 -17.62 -8.81 -5.92
N ALA A 44 -16.37 -8.55 -6.30
CA ALA A 44 -15.84 -7.20 -6.45
C ALA A 44 -16.58 -6.40 -7.54
N LEU A 45 -16.85 -7.00 -8.70
CA LEU A 45 -17.59 -6.32 -9.78
C LEU A 45 -19.04 -5.98 -9.41
N VAL A 46 -19.67 -6.81 -8.58
CA VAL A 46 -21.08 -6.64 -8.20
C VAL A 46 -21.23 -5.77 -6.94
N PHE A 47 -20.18 -5.59 -6.16
CA PHE A 47 -20.18 -4.85 -4.90
C PHE A 47 -20.88 -3.48 -4.98
N PRO A 48 -20.59 -2.58 -5.95
CA PRO A 48 -21.23 -1.25 -6.00
C PRO A 48 -22.75 -1.29 -6.22
N ARG A 49 -23.29 -2.41 -6.76
CA ARG A 49 -24.71 -2.53 -6.98
C ARG A 49 -25.52 -2.83 -5.72
N PHE A 50 -24.88 -3.43 -4.71
CA PHE A 50 -25.51 -3.71 -3.42
C PHE A 50 -25.38 -2.54 -2.44
N GLN A 51 -24.51 -1.57 -2.74
CA GLN A 51 -24.27 -0.44 -1.86
C GLN A 51 -25.07 0.78 -2.33
N SER A 52 -26.06 1.16 -1.52
CA SER A 52 -26.88 2.35 -1.76
C SER A 52 -26.25 3.64 -1.26
N GLN A 53 -25.20 3.55 -0.41
CA GLN A 53 -24.58 4.70 0.23
C GLN A 53 -23.26 5.05 -0.45
N SER A 54 -23.13 6.27 -0.97
CA SER A 54 -21.93 6.80 -1.63
C SER A 54 -20.69 6.72 -0.75
N TYR A 55 -20.83 6.92 0.58
CA TYR A 55 -19.78 6.83 1.56
C TYR A 55 -19.05 5.47 1.58
N GLN A 56 -19.79 4.36 1.46
CA GLN A 56 -19.21 3.01 1.45
C GLN A 56 -18.41 2.74 0.16
N ILE A 57 -18.86 3.33 -0.96
CA ILE A 57 -18.13 3.23 -2.22
C ILE A 57 -16.84 4.09 -2.15
N ASP A 58 -16.90 5.29 -1.56
CA ASP A 58 -15.71 6.12 -1.35
C ASP A 58 -14.68 5.41 -0.46
N ALA A 59 -15.12 4.75 0.60
CA ALA A 59 -14.25 3.94 1.46
C ALA A 59 -13.62 2.74 0.70
N ALA A 60 -14.37 2.13 -0.22
CA ALA A 60 -13.84 1.06 -1.07
C ALA A 60 -12.79 1.59 -2.06
N VAL A 61 -12.99 2.76 -2.68
CA VAL A 61 -11.99 3.38 -3.58
C VAL A 61 -10.72 3.74 -2.82
N GLU A 62 -10.85 4.24 -1.60
CA GLU A 62 -9.68 4.50 -0.74
C GLU A 62 -8.95 3.19 -0.38
N ALA A 63 -9.69 2.12 -0.08
CA ALA A 63 -9.09 0.80 0.13
C ALA A 63 -8.36 0.29 -1.13
N GLU A 64 -8.88 0.54 -2.33
CA GLU A 64 -8.20 0.21 -3.59
C GLU A 64 -6.88 0.97 -3.77
N THR A 65 -6.83 2.25 -3.38
CA THR A 65 -5.58 3.02 -3.36
C THR A 65 -4.55 2.37 -2.43
N PHE A 66 -4.95 1.97 -1.24
CA PHE A 66 -4.06 1.25 -0.31
C PHE A 66 -3.67 -0.15 -0.83
N VAL A 67 -4.55 -0.85 -1.53
CA VAL A 67 -4.20 -2.13 -2.19
C VAL A 67 -3.12 -1.93 -3.25
N LEU A 68 -3.22 -0.89 -4.09
CA LEU A 68 -2.19 -0.55 -5.08
C LEU A 68 -0.85 -0.24 -4.42
N LEU A 69 -0.87 0.58 -3.35
CA LEU A 69 0.31 0.91 -2.56
C LEU A 69 0.93 -0.33 -1.92
N ALA A 70 0.12 -1.17 -1.30
CA ALA A 70 0.58 -2.40 -0.65
C ALA A 70 1.15 -3.41 -1.66
N LEU A 71 0.56 -3.54 -2.85
CA LEU A 71 1.08 -4.37 -3.93
C LEU A 71 2.45 -3.89 -4.42
N GLY A 72 2.64 -2.57 -4.57
CA GLY A 72 3.93 -1.99 -4.95
C GLY A 72 4.99 -2.19 -3.86
N LEU A 73 4.66 -1.93 -2.59
CA LEU A 73 5.57 -2.15 -1.47
C LEU A 73 5.93 -3.64 -1.31
N ASN A 74 5.02 -4.55 -1.63
CA ASN A 74 5.27 -5.99 -1.61
C ASN A 74 6.35 -6.43 -2.62
N ILE A 75 6.60 -5.69 -3.70
CA ILE A 75 7.74 -5.94 -4.58
C ILE A 75 9.05 -5.70 -3.83
N VAL A 76 9.15 -4.59 -3.11
CA VAL A 76 10.36 -4.17 -2.39
C VAL A 76 10.60 -5.06 -1.18
N ILE A 77 9.61 -5.18 -0.29
CA ILE A 77 9.74 -5.94 0.96
C ILE A 77 9.55 -7.44 0.73
N GLY A 78 8.50 -7.80 -0.02
CA GLY A 78 8.09 -9.20 -0.17
C GLY A 78 9.03 -10.01 -1.06
N TYR A 79 9.45 -9.46 -2.21
CA TYR A 79 10.31 -10.19 -3.14
C TYR A 79 11.79 -9.85 -2.99
N ALA A 80 12.16 -8.55 -2.88
CA ALA A 80 13.55 -8.17 -2.78
C ALA A 80 14.10 -8.16 -1.33
N GLY A 81 13.25 -8.27 -0.31
CA GLY A 81 13.63 -8.33 1.09
C GLY A 81 14.20 -7.01 1.64
N LEU A 82 13.85 -5.88 1.04
CA LEU A 82 14.35 -4.56 1.43
C LEU A 82 13.29 -3.81 2.23
N LEU A 83 13.64 -3.38 3.44
CA LEU A 83 12.73 -2.60 4.29
C LEU A 83 12.75 -1.14 3.85
N ASP A 84 11.62 -0.65 3.36
CA ASP A 84 11.42 0.74 2.94
C ASP A 84 10.34 1.40 3.82
N LEU A 85 10.74 2.41 4.60
CA LEU A 85 9.86 3.20 5.44
C LEU A 85 9.49 4.55 4.83
N GLY A 86 10.08 4.89 3.70
CA GLY A 86 9.85 6.14 2.96
C GLY A 86 8.88 6.02 1.78
N TYR A 87 8.12 4.93 1.71
CA TYR A 87 7.31 4.58 0.54
C TYR A 87 6.25 5.64 0.19
N ALA A 88 5.71 6.37 1.18
CA ALA A 88 4.79 7.48 0.97
C ALA A 88 5.39 8.63 0.15
N ALA A 89 6.72 8.79 0.11
CA ALA A 89 7.37 9.78 -0.74
C ALA A 89 7.12 9.52 -2.24
N PHE A 90 7.13 8.26 -2.69
CA PHE A 90 6.85 7.92 -4.08
C PHE A 90 5.37 8.08 -4.41
N PHE A 91 4.50 7.87 -3.44
CA PHE A 91 3.08 8.17 -3.54
C PHE A 91 2.84 9.68 -3.75
N ALA A 92 3.54 10.52 -2.97
CA ALA A 92 3.53 11.97 -3.15
C ALA A 92 4.01 12.41 -4.53
N ILE A 93 5.09 11.81 -5.06
CA ILE A 93 5.62 12.12 -6.39
C ILE A 93 4.60 11.80 -7.48
N GLY A 94 3.90 10.67 -7.39
CA GLY A 94 2.82 10.32 -8.31
C GLY A 94 1.68 11.33 -8.28
N ALA A 95 1.22 11.70 -7.09
CA ALA A 95 0.16 12.68 -6.88
C ALA A 95 0.57 14.09 -7.35
N LEU A 96 1.81 14.53 -7.06
CA LEU A 96 2.34 15.80 -7.55
C LEU A 96 2.46 15.84 -9.08
N THR A 97 2.87 14.75 -9.70
CA THR A 97 2.95 14.66 -11.16
C THR A 97 1.56 14.87 -11.78
N MET A 98 0.52 14.25 -11.19
CA MET A 98 -0.86 14.50 -11.59
C MET A 98 -1.28 15.95 -11.37
N ALA A 99 -0.95 16.52 -10.20
CA ALA A 99 -1.28 17.89 -9.88
C ALA A 99 -0.59 18.91 -10.81
N TRP A 100 0.66 18.67 -11.19
CA TRP A 100 1.40 19.59 -12.08
C TRP A 100 0.91 19.56 -13.51
N LEU A 101 0.53 18.42 -14.02
CA LEU A 101 0.18 18.21 -15.42
C LEU A 101 -1.33 18.07 -15.66
N GLY A 102 -2.13 18.11 -14.62
CA GLY A 102 -3.59 17.98 -14.70
C GLY A 102 -4.33 19.06 -13.90
N SER A 103 -3.70 20.24 -13.67
CA SER A 103 -4.34 21.33 -12.94
C SER A 103 -3.97 22.70 -13.52
N PRO A 104 -4.70 23.78 -13.14
CA PRO A 104 -4.41 25.13 -13.57
C PRO A 104 -3.15 25.75 -12.91
N HIS A 105 -2.41 24.98 -12.11
CA HIS A 105 -1.30 25.49 -11.30
C HIS A 105 -0.18 26.12 -12.13
N PHE A 106 0.23 25.49 -13.23
CA PHE A 106 1.23 26.04 -14.16
C PHE A 106 0.58 26.66 -15.38
N ALA A 107 0.10 27.89 -15.24
CA ALA A 107 -0.46 28.65 -16.36
C ALA A 107 0.65 29.17 -17.27
N ILE A 108 0.57 28.88 -18.58
CA ILE A 108 1.48 29.38 -19.61
C ILE A 108 0.78 30.47 -20.39
N SER A 109 1.11 31.74 -20.11
CA SER A 109 0.44 32.90 -20.71
C SER A 109 0.86 33.22 -22.15
N ALA A 110 2.00 32.66 -22.63
CA ALA A 110 2.57 33.07 -23.89
C ALA A 110 1.96 32.41 -25.13
N HIS A 111 1.54 31.15 -25.04
CA HIS A 111 0.95 30.40 -26.17
C HIS A 111 -0.08 29.39 -25.65
N SER A 112 -1.17 29.22 -26.38
CA SER A 112 -2.14 28.17 -26.10
C SER A 112 -2.08 27.10 -27.18
N PHE A 113 -2.10 25.84 -26.75
CA PHE A 113 -2.13 24.66 -27.61
C PHE A 113 -3.19 23.71 -27.09
N SER A 114 -3.96 23.12 -27.97
CA SER A 114 -4.95 22.12 -27.60
C SER A 114 -4.90 20.93 -28.55
N SER A 115 -4.74 19.75 -28.00
CA SER A 115 -4.83 18.46 -28.68
C SER A 115 -5.65 17.50 -27.83
N PRO A 116 -6.12 16.35 -28.38
CA PRO A 116 -6.84 15.34 -27.59
C PRO A 116 -6.04 14.76 -26.41
N PHE A 117 -4.72 14.90 -26.43
CA PHE A 117 -3.83 14.32 -25.41
C PHE A 117 -3.27 15.33 -24.44
N VAL A 118 -3.01 16.57 -24.88
CA VAL A 118 -2.38 17.62 -24.09
C VAL A 118 -2.96 18.95 -24.49
N SER A 119 -3.40 19.75 -23.53
CA SER A 119 -3.71 21.16 -23.70
C SER A 119 -2.90 21.98 -22.71
N TYR A 120 -2.39 23.14 -23.15
CA TYR A 120 -1.75 24.10 -22.27
C TYR A 120 -2.09 25.53 -22.68
N GLY A 121 -2.12 26.44 -21.72
CA GLY A 121 -2.46 27.81 -21.95
C GLY A 121 -2.60 28.61 -20.66
N PRO A 122 -3.30 29.77 -20.70
CA PRO A 122 -3.53 30.58 -19.52
C PRO A 122 -4.34 29.89 -18.42
N GLN A 123 -5.02 28.78 -18.76
CA GLN A 123 -5.82 27.99 -17.81
C GLN A 123 -5.01 26.86 -17.15
N GLY A 124 -3.74 26.66 -17.51
CA GLY A 124 -2.89 25.59 -16.96
C GLY A 124 -2.40 24.60 -18.00
N ILE A 125 -1.84 23.49 -17.49
CA ILE A 125 -1.43 22.34 -18.30
C ILE A 125 -2.39 21.21 -17.96
N PHE A 126 -3.02 20.64 -18.99
CA PHE A 126 -3.94 19.52 -18.85
C PHE A 126 -3.52 18.40 -19.79
N VAL A 127 -2.99 17.34 -19.21
CA VAL A 127 -2.65 16.10 -19.91
C VAL A 127 -3.77 15.09 -19.66
N ASN A 128 -4.18 14.38 -20.69
CA ASN A 128 -5.23 13.37 -20.56
C ASN A 128 -4.93 12.39 -19.43
N PHE A 129 -5.91 12.16 -18.55
CA PHE A 129 -5.77 11.32 -17.36
C PHE A 129 -5.14 9.95 -17.63
N TYR A 130 -5.55 9.28 -18.69
CA TYR A 130 -5.02 7.94 -19.00
C TYR A 130 -3.55 7.97 -19.41
N LEU A 131 -3.05 9.09 -19.94
CA LEU A 131 -1.64 9.29 -20.22
C LEU A 131 -0.85 9.66 -18.95
N MET A 132 -1.52 10.26 -17.97
CA MET A 132 -0.91 10.60 -16.68
C MET A 132 -0.46 9.36 -15.89
N ILE A 133 -1.21 8.27 -16.00
CA ILE A 133 -0.90 7.03 -15.28
C ILE A 133 0.54 6.54 -15.59
N PRO A 134 0.94 6.30 -16.85
CA PRO A 134 2.31 5.90 -17.15
C PRO A 134 3.35 6.99 -16.90
N ILE A 135 3.02 8.27 -17.10
CA ILE A 135 3.94 9.39 -16.82
C ILE A 135 4.28 9.43 -15.33
N ALA A 136 3.28 9.38 -14.45
CA ALA A 136 3.49 9.39 -13.00
C ALA A 136 4.23 8.14 -12.51
N ALA A 137 3.94 6.97 -13.10
CA ALA A 137 4.67 5.75 -12.81
C ALA A 137 6.15 5.87 -13.17
N ILE A 138 6.47 6.42 -14.34
CA ILE A 138 7.86 6.65 -14.79
C ILE A 138 8.54 7.69 -13.89
N ALA A 139 7.86 8.79 -13.55
CA ALA A 139 8.39 9.81 -12.66
C ALA A 139 8.69 9.24 -11.26
N ALA A 140 7.76 8.49 -10.68
CA ALA A 140 7.95 7.83 -9.40
C ALA A 140 9.06 6.76 -9.48
N ALA A 141 9.12 5.95 -10.55
CA ALA A 141 10.18 4.98 -10.78
C ALA A 141 11.56 5.64 -10.88
N PHE A 142 11.66 6.75 -11.62
CA PHE A 142 12.90 7.51 -11.74
C PHE A 142 13.37 8.03 -10.38
N CYS A 143 12.48 8.61 -9.59
CA CYS A 143 12.80 9.04 -8.22
C CYS A 143 13.13 7.85 -7.31
N GLY A 144 12.45 6.71 -7.46
CA GLY A 144 12.77 5.48 -6.76
C GLY A 144 14.20 5.00 -7.06
N VAL A 145 14.61 5.04 -8.31
CA VAL A 145 16.00 4.73 -8.72
C VAL A 145 16.98 5.78 -8.18
N LEU A 146 16.64 7.06 -8.28
CA LEU A 146 17.50 8.16 -7.85
C LEU A 146 17.76 8.12 -6.33
N PHE A 147 16.73 7.94 -5.52
CA PHE A 147 16.86 7.83 -4.06
C PHE A 147 17.36 6.45 -3.63
N GLY A 148 16.98 5.40 -4.36
CA GLY A 148 17.46 4.04 -4.12
C GLY A 148 18.96 3.87 -4.35
N ALA A 149 19.55 4.57 -5.32
CA ALA A 149 20.96 4.40 -5.66
C ALA A 149 21.94 4.69 -4.50
N PRO A 150 21.81 5.78 -3.73
CA PRO A 150 22.65 6.01 -2.56
C PRO A 150 22.27 5.12 -1.38
N THR A 151 20.96 4.86 -1.16
CA THR A 151 20.46 4.12 0.01
C THR A 151 20.82 2.65 -0.03
N LEU A 152 20.84 2.02 -1.20
CA LEU A 152 21.16 0.60 -1.37
C LEU A 152 22.65 0.26 -1.10
N ARG A 153 23.50 1.26 -0.87
CA ARG A 153 24.85 1.04 -0.34
C ARG A 153 24.86 0.71 1.14
N LEU A 154 23.77 1.04 1.84
CA LEU A 154 23.57 0.75 3.25
C LEU A 154 22.92 -0.63 3.40
N ARG A 155 23.18 -1.29 4.52
CA ARG A 155 22.68 -2.65 4.79
C ARG A 155 21.75 -2.65 6.01
N GLY A 156 20.74 -3.53 5.96
CA GLY A 156 19.85 -3.79 7.09
C GLY A 156 19.10 -2.54 7.57
N ASP A 157 19.18 -2.27 8.86
CA ASP A 157 18.41 -1.22 9.54
C ASP A 157 18.79 0.21 9.10
N TYR A 158 20.05 0.41 8.64
CA TYR A 158 20.48 1.72 8.13
C TYR A 158 19.73 2.12 6.86
N LEU A 159 19.34 1.15 6.01
CA LEU A 159 18.50 1.41 4.85
C LEU A 159 17.14 1.94 5.31
N ALA A 160 16.51 1.30 6.29
CA ALA A 160 15.22 1.71 6.83
C ALA A 160 15.24 3.14 7.42
N ILE A 161 16.32 3.50 8.15
CA ILE A 161 16.47 4.84 8.72
C ILE A 161 16.58 5.91 7.64
N VAL A 162 17.35 5.66 6.58
CA VAL A 162 17.53 6.63 5.50
C VAL A 162 16.26 6.77 4.66
N THR A 163 15.55 5.66 4.38
CA THR A 163 14.26 5.73 3.66
C THR A 163 13.19 6.45 4.47
N LEU A 164 13.17 6.27 5.81
CA LEU A 164 12.35 7.07 6.71
C LEU A 164 12.65 8.57 6.57
N GLY A 165 13.94 8.94 6.50
CA GLY A 165 14.34 10.33 6.26
C GLY A 165 13.73 10.89 4.98
N PHE A 166 13.74 10.14 3.86
CA PHE A 166 13.08 10.58 2.62
C PHE A 166 11.56 10.68 2.78
N GLY A 167 10.94 9.74 3.52
CA GLY A 167 9.52 9.77 3.84
C GLY A 167 9.09 11.05 4.57
N GLU A 168 9.95 11.60 5.41
CA GLU A 168 9.72 12.86 6.13
C GLU A 168 10.13 14.11 5.34
N ILE A 169 11.19 14.02 4.53
CA ILE A 169 11.67 15.16 3.74
C ILE A 169 10.65 15.57 2.68
N VAL A 170 10.05 14.63 1.95
CA VAL A 170 9.14 14.95 0.84
C VAL A 170 7.93 15.75 1.30
N PRO A 171 7.15 15.37 2.33
CA PRO A 171 6.06 16.21 2.84
C PRO A 171 6.52 17.58 3.34
N ARG A 172 7.71 17.65 3.96
CA ARG A 172 8.27 18.94 4.42
C ARG A 172 8.66 19.85 3.26
N VAL A 173 9.24 19.28 2.21
CA VAL A 173 9.53 20.00 0.97
C VAL A 173 8.23 20.49 0.33
N MET A 174 7.20 19.65 0.24
CA MET A 174 5.88 20.04 -0.27
C MET A 174 5.29 21.20 0.54
N GLN A 175 5.37 21.16 1.86
CA GLN A 175 4.87 22.19 2.75
C GLN A 175 5.57 23.54 2.55
N ASN A 176 6.89 23.52 2.28
CA ASN A 176 7.72 24.72 2.27
C ASN A 176 7.95 25.31 0.86
N LEU A 177 7.62 24.61 -0.23
CA LEU A 177 7.75 25.11 -1.60
C LEU A 177 6.46 25.72 -2.15
N GLY A 178 5.55 26.16 -1.28
CA GLY A 178 4.33 26.88 -1.63
C GLY A 178 4.56 28.37 -1.87
N PRO A 179 3.45 29.14 -1.99
CA PRO A 179 3.49 30.59 -2.20
C PRO A 179 4.28 31.31 -1.12
N GLY A 180 5.18 32.21 -1.51
CA GLY A 180 5.98 33.00 -0.56
C GLY A 180 7.05 32.20 0.18
N ASN A 181 7.54 31.10 -0.41
CA ASN A 181 8.59 30.27 0.18
C ASN A 181 9.90 31.06 0.41
N ALA A 182 10.67 30.62 1.42
CA ALA A 182 11.91 31.28 1.85
C ALA A 182 13.01 31.32 0.78
N LEU A 183 12.92 30.48 -0.26
CA LEU A 183 13.89 30.40 -1.35
C LEU A 183 13.58 31.38 -2.49
N GLY A 184 12.42 32.06 -2.44
CA GLY A 184 11.98 32.95 -3.53
C GLY A 184 11.67 32.22 -4.84
N TRP A 185 11.46 30.91 -4.78
CA TRP A 185 11.10 30.09 -5.94
C TRP A 185 9.60 30.28 -6.27
N PRO A 186 9.20 30.03 -7.54
CA PRO A 186 7.78 30.00 -7.87
C PRO A 186 7.07 28.94 -7.03
N ASP A 187 5.78 29.10 -6.82
CA ASP A 187 4.95 28.11 -6.17
C ASP A 187 4.98 26.80 -6.97
N ILE A 188 5.50 25.73 -6.36
CA ILE A 188 5.65 24.42 -7.00
C ILE A 188 4.64 23.41 -6.43
N THR A 189 4.28 23.55 -5.16
CA THR A 189 3.55 22.51 -4.42
C THR A 189 2.26 22.98 -3.78
N GLY A 190 1.90 24.26 -3.95
CA GLY A 190 0.77 24.86 -3.22
C GLY A 190 1.04 25.05 -1.73
N GLY A 191 2.09 24.45 -1.20
CA GLY A 191 2.47 24.53 0.21
C GLY A 191 1.37 24.05 1.16
N VAL A 192 1.03 24.92 2.11
CA VAL A 192 -0.05 24.67 3.10
C VAL A 192 -1.44 24.70 2.46
N ASN A 193 -1.61 25.47 1.36
CA ASN A 193 -2.90 25.67 0.70
C ASN A 193 -3.31 24.51 -0.22
N ALA A 194 -2.43 23.55 -0.42
CA ALA A 194 -2.58 22.44 -1.36
C ALA A 194 -2.66 22.84 -2.85
N LEU A 195 -2.42 21.87 -3.72
CA LEU A 195 -2.73 22.00 -5.15
C LEU A 195 -4.17 21.53 -5.37
N SER A 196 -5.00 22.34 -5.96
CA SER A 196 -6.42 22.07 -6.21
C SER A 196 -6.79 22.25 -7.68
N GLY A 197 -8.01 21.84 -8.05
CA GLY A 197 -8.48 21.92 -9.43
C GLY A 197 -7.89 20.85 -10.33
N ILE A 198 -7.54 19.70 -9.78
CA ILE A 198 -7.02 18.56 -10.55
C ILE A 198 -8.15 17.96 -11.37
N GLU A 199 -7.89 17.77 -12.65
CA GLU A 199 -8.88 17.25 -13.60
C GLU A 199 -9.22 15.78 -13.28
N SER A 200 -10.52 15.49 -13.32
CA SER A 200 -11.03 14.13 -13.21
C SER A 200 -10.88 13.38 -14.54
N PRO A 201 -10.89 12.04 -14.55
CA PRO A 201 -10.91 11.28 -15.79
C PRO A 201 -12.05 11.75 -16.70
N PRO A 202 -11.81 11.84 -18.03
CA PRO A 202 -12.87 12.19 -18.98
C PRO A 202 -13.98 11.13 -18.94
N THR A 203 -15.21 11.57 -19.14
CA THR A 203 -16.37 10.67 -19.19
C THR A 203 -16.18 9.60 -20.28
N LEU A 204 -16.25 8.35 -19.88
CA LEU A 204 -16.18 7.24 -20.81
C LEU A 204 -17.60 6.87 -21.26
N ASN A 205 -17.93 7.21 -22.50
CA ASN A 205 -19.16 6.81 -23.15
C ASN A 205 -18.88 5.58 -24.02
N PHE A 206 -19.02 4.38 -23.46
CA PHE A 206 -18.84 3.14 -24.21
C PHE A 206 -20.18 2.41 -24.32
N ALA A 207 -20.75 2.38 -25.51
CA ALA A 207 -22.05 1.77 -25.81
C ALA A 207 -23.18 2.28 -24.89
N SER A 208 -23.62 1.48 -23.92
CA SER A 208 -24.69 1.83 -22.97
C SER A 208 -24.16 2.21 -21.57
N VAL A 209 -22.83 2.29 -21.39
CA VAL A 209 -22.20 2.61 -20.10
C VAL A 209 -21.71 4.05 -20.12
N HIS A 210 -22.40 4.91 -19.36
CA HIS A 210 -21.97 6.29 -19.10
C HIS A 210 -21.24 6.33 -17.76
N ALA A 211 -19.93 6.56 -17.79
CA ALA A 211 -19.13 6.70 -16.57
C ALA A 211 -18.82 8.18 -16.34
N ASP A 212 -19.63 8.83 -15.49
CA ASP A 212 -19.43 10.21 -15.08
C ASP A 212 -18.58 10.26 -13.81
N PHE A 213 -17.39 10.84 -13.91
CA PHE A 213 -16.47 11.02 -12.79
C PHE A 213 -16.68 12.37 -12.07
N VAL A 214 -17.31 13.33 -12.74
CA VAL A 214 -17.53 14.70 -12.23
C VAL A 214 -19.00 14.90 -11.91
N GLY A 215 -19.30 15.21 -10.64
CA GLY A 215 -20.66 15.60 -10.24
C GLY A 215 -21.71 14.51 -10.30
N GLY A 216 -21.35 13.28 -10.66
CA GLY A 216 -22.27 12.16 -10.73
C GLY A 216 -22.76 11.74 -9.34
N ALA A 217 -24.05 11.37 -9.25
CA ALA A 217 -24.64 10.83 -8.01
C ALA A 217 -24.02 9.49 -7.59
N SER A 218 -23.24 8.85 -8.45
CA SER A 218 -22.61 7.57 -8.22
C SER A 218 -21.07 7.66 -8.23
N ARG A 219 -20.43 7.16 -7.18
CA ARG A 219 -18.98 6.99 -7.09
C ARG A 219 -18.48 5.70 -7.76
N ALA A 220 -19.38 4.91 -8.31
CA ALA A 220 -19.07 3.62 -8.93
C ALA A 220 -18.01 3.69 -10.07
N PRO A 221 -17.93 4.73 -10.94
CA PRO A 221 -16.89 4.81 -11.95
C PRO A 221 -15.48 4.82 -11.37
N TRP A 222 -15.26 5.51 -10.24
CA TRP A 222 -13.97 5.54 -9.55
C TRP A 222 -13.57 4.16 -9.04
N TYR A 223 -14.52 3.42 -8.48
CA TYR A 223 -14.31 2.06 -8.02
C TYR A 223 -13.92 1.12 -9.17
N TYR A 224 -14.64 1.16 -10.29
CA TYR A 224 -14.26 0.32 -11.44
C TYR A 224 -12.91 0.69 -12.04
N LEU A 225 -12.54 1.96 -12.03
CA LEU A 225 -11.22 2.41 -12.46
C LEU A 225 -10.13 1.83 -11.54
N GLY A 226 -10.30 1.92 -10.21
CA GLY A 226 -9.41 1.32 -9.23
C GLY A 226 -9.26 -0.19 -9.41
N LEU A 227 -10.38 -0.91 -9.61
CA LEU A 227 -10.34 -2.36 -9.91
C LEU A 227 -9.54 -2.70 -11.16
N ILE A 228 -9.69 -1.91 -12.24
CA ILE A 228 -8.91 -2.11 -13.48
C ILE A 228 -7.42 -1.91 -13.20
N MET A 229 -7.06 -0.86 -12.45
CA MET A 229 -5.67 -0.59 -12.08
C MET A 229 -5.08 -1.70 -11.21
N ILE A 230 -5.85 -2.24 -10.24
CA ILE A 230 -5.44 -3.37 -9.40
C ILE A 230 -5.26 -4.63 -10.27
N ALA A 231 -6.22 -4.94 -11.13
CA ALA A 231 -6.13 -6.11 -12.01
C ALA A 231 -4.89 -6.03 -12.92
N PHE A 232 -4.63 -4.86 -13.52
CA PHE A 232 -3.41 -4.62 -14.29
C PHE A 232 -2.15 -4.82 -13.44
N SER A 233 -2.14 -4.26 -12.23
CA SER A 233 -1.01 -4.38 -11.29
C SER A 233 -0.74 -5.84 -10.92
N ILE A 234 -1.78 -6.63 -10.65
CA ILE A 234 -1.65 -8.06 -10.35
C ILE A 234 -1.00 -8.81 -11.53
N VAL A 235 -1.48 -8.56 -12.76
CA VAL A 235 -0.93 -9.22 -13.97
C VAL A 235 0.55 -8.89 -14.15
N VAL A 236 0.93 -7.61 -13.99
CA VAL A 236 2.33 -7.18 -14.10
C VAL A 236 3.18 -7.82 -13.01
N ILE A 237 2.73 -7.80 -11.74
CA ILE A 237 3.47 -8.36 -10.62
C ILE A 237 3.64 -9.89 -10.77
N MET A 238 2.61 -10.59 -11.22
CA MET A 238 2.71 -12.04 -11.49
C MET A 238 3.74 -12.33 -12.58
N SER A 239 3.71 -11.57 -13.69
CA SER A 239 4.69 -11.68 -14.76
C SER A 239 6.11 -11.38 -14.30
N LEU A 240 6.29 -10.35 -13.46
CA LEU A 240 7.58 -10.01 -12.86
C LEU A 240 8.09 -11.12 -11.95
N ARG A 241 7.24 -11.69 -11.12
CA ARG A 241 7.59 -12.79 -10.21
C ARG A 241 8.12 -14.02 -10.95
N GLU A 242 7.53 -14.38 -12.09
CA GLU A 242 7.93 -15.52 -12.91
C GLU A 242 9.12 -15.22 -13.83
N SER A 243 9.51 -13.96 -13.97
CA SER A 243 10.62 -13.50 -14.81
C SER A 243 12.00 -13.84 -14.24
N LYS A 244 13.06 -13.54 -15.02
CA LYS A 244 14.45 -13.63 -14.56
C LYS A 244 14.72 -12.69 -13.37
N LEU A 245 14.06 -11.51 -13.34
CA LEU A 245 14.18 -10.55 -12.24
C LEU A 245 13.60 -11.08 -10.94
N GLY A 246 12.39 -11.68 -10.99
CA GLY A 246 11.77 -12.27 -9.80
C GLY A 246 12.61 -13.39 -9.18
N ARG A 247 13.21 -14.24 -10.01
CA ARG A 247 14.14 -15.27 -9.53
C ARG A 247 15.42 -14.68 -8.93
N ALA A 248 15.95 -13.60 -9.52
CA ALA A 248 17.12 -12.92 -8.99
C ALA A 248 16.82 -12.25 -7.63
N TRP A 249 15.63 -11.66 -7.44
CA TRP A 249 15.22 -11.13 -6.14
C TRP A 249 15.12 -12.22 -5.09
N ALA A 250 14.51 -13.37 -5.42
CA ALA A 250 14.41 -14.49 -4.49
C ALA A 250 15.80 -14.99 -4.07
N ALA A 251 16.73 -15.14 -5.01
CA ALA A 251 18.10 -15.55 -4.73
C ALA A 251 18.86 -14.56 -3.82
N ILE A 252 18.74 -13.23 -4.08
CA ILE A 252 19.37 -12.20 -3.25
C ILE A 252 18.81 -12.20 -1.83
N ARG A 253 17.51 -12.49 -1.69
CA ARG A 253 16.83 -12.51 -0.41
C ARG A 253 17.25 -13.72 0.45
N GLU A 254 17.53 -14.87 -0.18
CA GLU A 254 18.00 -16.08 0.51
C GLU A 254 19.46 -15.93 0.92
N ASP A 255 20.37 -15.64 -0.01
CA ASP A 255 21.78 -15.41 0.25
C ASP A 255 22.38 -14.43 -0.76
N GLU A 256 22.76 -13.25 -0.29
CA GLU A 256 23.34 -12.18 -1.10
C GLU A 256 24.73 -12.58 -1.66
N VAL A 257 25.52 -13.29 -0.86
CA VAL A 257 26.89 -13.69 -1.24
C VAL A 257 26.84 -14.77 -2.32
N ALA A 258 26.00 -15.80 -2.11
CA ALA A 258 25.82 -16.87 -3.08
C ALA A 258 25.27 -16.31 -4.41
N ALA A 259 24.27 -15.41 -4.36
CA ALA A 259 23.71 -14.77 -5.55
C ALA A 259 24.78 -13.98 -6.34
N ALA A 260 25.70 -13.27 -5.64
CA ALA A 260 26.80 -12.55 -6.28
C ALA A 260 27.75 -13.51 -7.01
N HIS A 261 28.10 -14.64 -6.40
CA HIS A 261 28.98 -15.65 -7.02
C HIS A 261 28.34 -16.31 -8.25
N MET A 262 26.99 -16.39 -8.27
CA MET A 262 26.23 -16.86 -9.45
C MET A 262 26.10 -15.79 -10.55
N GLY A 263 26.78 -14.63 -10.43
CA GLY A 263 26.83 -13.57 -11.44
C GLY A 263 25.66 -12.59 -11.39
N ILE A 264 24.82 -12.59 -10.33
CA ILE A 264 23.72 -11.64 -10.18
C ILE A 264 24.29 -10.29 -9.70
N ASN A 265 24.00 -9.20 -10.44
CA ASN A 265 24.35 -7.86 -10.01
C ASN A 265 23.36 -7.36 -8.95
N ILE A 266 23.72 -7.48 -7.66
CA ILE A 266 22.88 -7.19 -6.51
C ILE A 266 22.34 -5.76 -6.55
N THR A 267 23.22 -4.78 -6.78
CA THR A 267 22.85 -3.36 -6.77
C THR A 267 21.82 -3.04 -7.85
N ARG A 268 22.05 -3.48 -9.09
CA ARG A 268 21.08 -3.25 -10.19
C ARG A 268 19.76 -3.95 -9.95
N THR A 269 19.81 -5.17 -9.44
CA THR A 269 18.60 -5.98 -9.18
C THR A 269 17.75 -5.38 -8.06
N ARG A 270 18.37 -4.91 -6.97
CA ARG A 270 17.69 -4.19 -5.89
C ARG A 270 17.13 -2.84 -6.36
N LEU A 271 17.91 -2.10 -7.14
CA LEU A 271 17.49 -0.81 -7.68
C LEU A 271 16.24 -0.92 -8.57
N LEU A 272 16.17 -2.00 -9.37
CA LEU A 272 14.98 -2.29 -10.17
C LEU A 272 13.76 -2.61 -9.29
N ALA A 273 13.93 -3.30 -8.15
CA ALA A 273 12.84 -3.52 -7.21
C ALA A 273 12.31 -2.21 -6.63
N PHE A 274 13.20 -1.29 -6.23
CA PHE A 274 12.85 0.04 -5.75
C PHE A 274 12.11 0.87 -6.80
N GLY A 275 12.66 0.92 -8.02
CA GLY A 275 12.03 1.66 -9.13
C GLY A 275 10.65 1.11 -9.50
N LEU A 276 10.50 -0.21 -9.56
CA LEU A 276 9.20 -0.83 -9.85
C LEU A 276 8.20 -0.64 -8.71
N GLY A 277 8.62 -0.82 -7.45
CA GLY A 277 7.78 -0.51 -6.29
C GLY A 277 7.29 0.93 -6.31
N ALA A 278 8.19 1.88 -6.56
CA ALA A 278 7.86 3.30 -6.70
C ALA A 278 6.90 3.57 -7.87
N ALA A 279 7.03 2.87 -9.00
CA ALA A 279 6.10 3.00 -10.14
C ALA A 279 4.66 2.68 -9.74
N PHE A 280 4.44 1.60 -8.98
CA PHE A 280 3.10 1.26 -8.48
C PHE A 280 2.56 2.28 -7.48
N SER A 281 3.45 2.86 -6.67
CA SER A 281 3.08 3.99 -5.80
C SER A 281 2.65 5.22 -6.61
N GLY A 282 3.31 5.47 -7.74
CA GLY A 282 2.93 6.51 -8.70
C GLY A 282 1.52 6.29 -9.28
N PHE A 283 1.14 5.05 -9.60
CA PHE A 283 -0.23 4.71 -10.01
C PHE A 283 -1.26 5.09 -8.95
N ALA A 284 -1.02 4.69 -7.70
CA ALA A 284 -1.90 5.02 -6.59
C ALA A 284 -1.99 6.54 -6.39
N GLY A 285 -0.87 7.27 -6.58
CA GLY A 285 -0.83 8.73 -6.48
C GLY A 285 -1.71 9.45 -7.48
N VAL A 286 -1.74 8.99 -8.72
CA VAL A 286 -2.64 9.55 -9.76
C VAL A 286 -4.11 9.31 -9.40
N LEU A 287 -4.44 8.09 -8.98
CA LEU A 287 -5.81 7.74 -8.61
C LEU A 287 -6.32 8.61 -7.46
N GLU A 288 -5.52 8.74 -6.41
CA GLU A 288 -5.88 9.52 -5.22
C GLU A 288 -5.97 11.01 -5.49
N ALA A 289 -5.00 11.60 -6.20
CA ALA A 289 -5.00 13.01 -6.56
C ALA A 289 -6.21 13.39 -7.42
N ALA A 290 -6.54 12.55 -8.40
CA ALA A 290 -7.68 12.80 -9.28
C ALA A 290 -9.02 12.60 -8.55
N ARG A 291 -9.13 11.61 -7.65
CA ARG A 291 -10.32 11.35 -6.83
C ARG A 291 -10.63 12.49 -5.87
N LEU A 292 -9.61 13.00 -5.18
CA LEU A 292 -9.75 14.12 -4.24
C LEU A 292 -9.85 15.47 -4.95
N GLY A 293 -9.42 15.58 -6.21
CA GLY A 293 -9.32 16.86 -6.93
C GLY A 293 -8.30 17.83 -6.33
N SER A 294 -7.50 17.37 -5.36
CA SER A 294 -6.52 18.17 -4.63
C SER A 294 -5.42 17.30 -4.03
N VAL A 295 -4.24 17.89 -3.83
CA VAL A 295 -3.06 17.23 -3.25
C VAL A 295 -2.62 18.00 -2.02
N PHE A 296 -2.74 17.39 -0.84
CA PHE A 296 -2.32 17.93 0.43
C PHE A 296 -1.03 17.24 0.90
N TYR A 297 -0.06 18.00 1.42
CA TYR A 297 1.19 17.44 1.93
C TYR A 297 0.98 16.46 3.11
N THR A 298 -0.07 16.67 3.91
CA THR A 298 -0.42 15.83 5.07
C THR A 298 -0.82 14.40 4.68
N THR A 299 -1.33 14.19 3.46
CA THR A 299 -1.72 12.87 2.94
C THR A 299 -0.51 11.94 2.78
N PHE A 300 0.70 12.48 2.65
CA PHE A 300 1.92 11.71 2.39
C PHE A 300 2.83 11.57 3.61
N SER A 301 2.24 11.65 4.80
CA SER A 301 2.96 11.55 6.07
C SER A 301 3.58 10.15 6.28
N PHE A 302 4.57 10.07 7.14
CA PHE A 302 5.20 8.81 7.56
C PHE A 302 4.20 7.77 8.08
N ASN A 303 3.12 8.22 8.73
CA ASN A 303 2.05 7.33 9.19
C ASN A 303 1.45 6.49 8.06
N VAL A 304 1.35 7.03 6.86
CA VAL A 304 0.86 6.30 5.67
C VAL A 304 1.84 5.20 5.28
N SER A 305 3.16 5.46 5.30
CA SER A 305 4.18 4.43 5.06
C SER A 305 4.08 3.28 6.05
N ILE A 306 3.92 3.58 7.35
CA ILE A 306 3.73 2.55 8.38
C ILE A 306 2.45 1.78 8.13
N THR A 307 1.35 2.45 7.82
CA THR A 307 0.06 1.81 7.52
C THR A 307 0.18 0.79 6.38
N ILE A 308 0.81 1.18 5.28
CA ILE A 308 1.04 0.29 4.13
C ILE A 308 1.94 -0.88 4.53
N LEU A 309 2.98 -0.63 5.33
CA LEU A 309 3.87 -1.67 5.85
C LEU A 309 3.10 -2.69 6.69
N VAL A 310 2.24 -2.22 7.60
CA VAL A 310 1.37 -3.09 8.42
C VAL A 310 0.46 -3.94 7.55
N MET A 311 -0.14 -3.35 6.52
CA MET A 311 -0.99 -4.06 5.56
C MET A 311 -0.26 -5.21 4.87
N VAL A 312 0.99 -4.97 4.44
CA VAL A 312 1.83 -6.00 3.77
C VAL A 312 2.25 -7.10 4.74
N ILE A 313 2.64 -6.74 5.97
CA ILE A 313 3.09 -7.72 6.98
C ILE A 313 1.90 -8.55 7.48
N LEU A 314 0.77 -7.89 7.82
CA LEU A 314 -0.45 -8.56 8.24
C LEU A 314 -0.96 -9.50 7.16
N GLY A 315 -0.98 -9.04 5.91
CA GLY A 315 -1.42 -9.84 4.77
C GLY A 315 -0.54 -11.07 4.52
N GLY A 316 0.76 -10.90 4.65
CA GLY A 316 1.80 -11.90 4.41
C GLY A 316 2.74 -11.48 3.28
N MET A 317 3.96 -11.12 3.65
CA MET A 317 5.01 -10.67 2.73
C MET A 317 5.27 -11.68 1.61
N GLY A 318 5.31 -11.20 0.36
CA GLY A 318 5.53 -12.03 -0.84
C GLY A 318 4.29 -12.77 -1.35
N SER A 319 3.12 -12.59 -0.72
CA SER A 319 1.85 -13.18 -1.15
C SER A 319 0.91 -12.10 -1.71
N ILE A 320 0.63 -12.13 -3.02
CA ILE A 320 -0.30 -11.18 -3.66
C ILE A 320 -1.68 -11.23 -3.00
N PRO A 321 -2.37 -12.39 -2.87
CA PRO A 321 -3.69 -12.43 -2.26
C PRO A 321 -3.66 -12.05 -0.79
N GLY A 322 -2.59 -12.40 -0.06
CA GLY A 322 -2.42 -12.01 1.33
C GLY A 322 -2.36 -10.50 1.50
N VAL A 323 -1.52 -9.84 0.71
CA VAL A 323 -1.36 -8.38 0.76
C VAL A 323 -2.65 -7.65 0.41
N ILE A 324 -3.40 -8.12 -0.60
CA ILE A 324 -4.72 -7.55 -0.93
C ILE A 324 -5.68 -7.67 0.25
N LEU A 325 -5.77 -8.85 0.88
CA LEU A 325 -6.61 -9.06 2.06
C LEU A 325 -6.19 -8.18 3.24
N GLY A 326 -4.87 -8.10 3.52
CA GLY A 326 -4.34 -7.24 4.57
C GLY A 326 -4.67 -5.77 4.33
N ALA A 327 -4.51 -5.29 3.11
CA ALA A 327 -4.84 -3.91 2.74
C ALA A 327 -6.34 -3.63 2.89
N ILE A 328 -7.21 -4.51 2.41
CA ILE A 328 -8.66 -4.36 2.55
C ILE A 328 -9.07 -4.33 4.03
N ILE A 329 -8.64 -5.32 4.83
CA ILE A 329 -8.99 -5.40 6.25
C ILE A 329 -8.56 -4.14 7.00
N MET A 330 -7.32 -3.70 6.80
CA MET A 330 -6.79 -2.53 7.50
C MET A 330 -7.44 -1.22 7.04
N SER A 331 -7.75 -1.08 5.74
CA SER A 331 -8.46 0.10 5.24
C SER A 331 -9.88 0.18 5.79
N TYR A 332 -10.63 -0.91 5.78
CA TYR A 332 -11.98 -0.93 6.37
C TYR A 332 -11.96 -0.74 7.88
N LEU A 333 -10.96 -1.29 8.58
CA LEU A 333 -10.77 -1.04 10.00
C LEU A 333 -10.56 0.47 10.27
N ASN A 334 -9.72 1.12 9.48
CA ASN A 334 -9.41 2.55 9.64
C ASN A 334 -10.61 3.45 9.29
N ILE A 335 -11.21 3.23 8.13
CA ILE A 335 -12.17 4.16 7.54
C ILE A 335 -13.56 4.00 8.14
N LEU A 336 -14.03 2.75 8.30
CA LEU A 336 -15.40 2.47 8.72
C LEU A 336 -15.48 2.14 10.21
N TRP A 337 -14.70 1.15 10.66
CA TRP A 337 -14.91 0.60 12.00
C TRP A 337 -14.43 1.52 13.12
N LEU A 338 -13.27 2.16 12.97
CA LEU A 338 -12.80 3.09 13.99
C LEU A 338 -13.72 4.30 14.13
N GLY A 339 -14.20 4.85 13.01
CA GLY A 339 -15.14 5.97 13.01
C GLY A 339 -16.48 5.59 13.66
N ASP A 340 -17.07 4.46 13.25
CA ASP A 340 -18.35 3.98 13.78
C ASP A 340 -18.24 3.61 15.28
N ILE A 341 -17.15 2.97 15.70
CA ILE A 341 -16.92 2.61 17.11
C ILE A 341 -16.71 3.88 17.93
N SER A 342 -15.94 4.85 17.44
CA SER A 342 -15.76 6.15 18.10
C SER A 342 -17.10 6.87 18.30
N ALA A 343 -17.92 6.94 17.24
CA ALA A 343 -19.23 7.57 17.30
C ALA A 343 -20.14 6.88 18.35
N LYS A 344 -20.19 5.55 18.39
CA LYS A 344 -20.97 4.80 19.39
C LYS A 344 -20.46 5.02 20.81
N ILE A 345 -19.12 5.04 21.02
CA ILE A 345 -18.55 5.31 22.34
C ILE A 345 -18.91 6.72 22.80
N ASN A 346 -18.84 7.71 21.90
CA ASN A 346 -19.21 9.08 22.18
C ASN A 346 -20.69 9.24 22.49
N GLU A 347 -21.57 8.52 21.77
CA GLU A 347 -23.00 8.50 22.04
C GLU A 347 -23.32 7.91 23.41
N VAL A 348 -22.70 6.77 23.75
CA VAL A 348 -22.83 6.15 25.08
C VAL A 348 -22.27 7.07 26.16
N GLY A 349 -21.10 7.69 25.94
CA GLY A 349 -20.50 8.66 26.84
C GLY A 349 -21.42 9.85 27.15
N GLY A 350 -22.05 10.41 26.10
CA GLY A 350 -23.01 11.51 26.24
C GLY A 350 -24.23 11.16 27.09
N ASN A 351 -24.71 9.93 27.04
CA ASN A 351 -25.81 9.46 27.88
C ASN A 351 -25.44 9.40 29.39
N PHE A 352 -24.17 9.24 29.73
CA PHE A 352 -23.66 9.20 31.11
C PHE A 352 -23.14 10.55 31.60
N GLU A 353 -22.95 11.55 30.75
CA GLU A 353 -22.37 12.84 31.08
C GLU A 353 -23.16 13.61 32.17
N ASN A 354 -24.49 13.46 32.19
CA ASN A 354 -25.39 14.06 33.18
C ASN A 354 -25.57 13.24 34.46
N GLY A 355 -24.78 12.18 34.66
CA GLY A 355 -24.84 11.31 35.85
C GLY A 355 -24.11 11.89 37.07
N PRO A 356 -24.15 11.17 38.23
CA PRO A 356 -23.41 11.54 39.42
C PRO A 356 -21.91 11.76 39.16
N SER A 357 -21.25 12.63 39.93
CA SER A 357 -19.91 13.19 39.70
C SER A 357 -18.86 12.22 39.11
N ILE A 358 -18.78 10.99 39.60
CA ILE A 358 -17.82 9.98 39.07
C ILE A 358 -18.27 9.41 37.70
N ILE A 359 -19.55 9.12 37.59
CA ILE A 359 -20.14 8.58 36.35
C ILE A 359 -20.17 9.66 35.26
N GLY A 360 -20.50 10.90 35.65
CA GLY A 360 -20.46 12.05 34.72
C GLY A 360 -19.07 12.35 34.20
N SER A 361 -18.02 12.28 35.06
CA SER A 361 -16.64 12.45 34.62
C SER A 361 -16.17 11.34 33.66
N PHE A 362 -16.59 10.10 33.92
CA PHE A 362 -16.31 8.99 33.05
C PHE A 362 -17.07 9.11 31.71
N GLY A 363 -18.35 9.53 31.76
CA GLY A 363 -19.15 9.81 30.58
C GLY A 363 -18.54 10.92 29.72
N HIS A 364 -18.09 12.02 30.34
CA HIS A 364 -17.40 13.10 29.65
C HIS A 364 -16.08 12.63 29.01
N TRP A 365 -15.29 11.79 29.68
CA TRP A 365 -14.10 11.19 29.09
C TRP A 365 -14.46 10.30 27.90
N MET A 366 -15.45 9.43 28.01
CA MET A 366 -15.92 8.58 26.91
C MET A 366 -16.46 9.40 25.73
N HIS A 367 -17.20 10.48 25.99
CA HIS A 367 -17.75 11.37 24.95
C HIS A 367 -16.66 12.05 24.12
N ASN A 368 -15.49 12.28 24.70
CA ASN A 368 -14.35 12.92 24.03
C ASN A 368 -13.28 11.93 23.52
N VAL A 369 -13.56 10.63 23.55
CA VAL A 369 -12.64 9.63 23.00
C VAL A 369 -12.66 9.68 21.47
N ASP A 370 -11.53 10.05 20.88
CA ASP A 370 -11.28 9.99 19.46
C ASP A 370 -10.36 8.80 19.12
N LEU A 371 -10.98 7.68 18.73
CA LEU A 371 -10.24 6.49 18.31
C LEU A 371 -9.51 6.69 16.98
N ALA A 372 -9.94 7.64 16.14
CA ALA A 372 -9.25 7.93 14.89
C ALA A 372 -7.83 8.48 15.16
N SER A 373 -7.66 9.30 16.20
CA SER A 373 -6.34 9.78 16.66
C SER A 373 -5.47 8.64 17.22
N ALA A 374 -6.06 7.54 17.71
CA ALA A 374 -5.35 6.37 18.21
C ALA A 374 -4.95 5.36 17.10
N THR A 375 -5.32 5.61 15.84
CA THR A 375 -5.02 4.74 14.69
C THR A 375 -3.56 4.28 14.63
N PRO A 376 -2.53 5.16 14.77
CA PRO A 376 -1.14 4.71 14.71
C PRO A 376 -0.77 3.74 15.84
N LEU A 377 -1.33 3.95 17.05
CA LEU A 377 -1.13 3.05 18.17
C LEU A 377 -1.75 1.67 17.93
N LEU A 378 -2.98 1.64 17.41
CA LEU A 378 -3.67 0.40 17.08
C LEU A 378 -2.92 -0.37 15.98
N PHE A 379 -2.44 0.32 14.96
CA PHE A 379 -1.65 -0.30 13.88
C PHE A 379 -0.32 -0.83 14.38
N GLY A 380 0.37 -0.09 15.28
CA GLY A 380 1.57 -0.57 15.95
C GLY A 380 1.32 -1.83 16.78
N LEU A 381 0.22 -1.88 17.53
CA LEU A 381 -0.20 -3.07 18.28
C LEU A 381 -0.53 -4.25 17.35
N ILE A 382 -1.27 -4.03 16.27
CA ILE A 382 -1.58 -5.06 15.29
C ILE A 382 -0.29 -5.62 14.68
N LEU A 383 0.66 -4.75 14.30
CA LEU A 383 1.96 -5.15 13.81
C LEU A 383 2.70 -6.03 14.83
N LEU A 384 2.78 -5.57 16.09
CA LEU A 384 3.46 -6.28 17.16
C LEU A 384 2.83 -7.66 17.39
N PHE A 385 1.50 -7.73 17.53
CA PHE A 385 0.81 -8.98 17.71
C PHE A 385 0.95 -9.93 16.51
N THR A 386 0.89 -9.39 15.28
CA THR A 386 1.09 -10.19 14.07
C THR A 386 2.48 -10.79 14.05
N MET A 387 3.52 -9.98 14.32
CA MET A 387 4.91 -10.46 14.36
C MET A 387 5.16 -11.50 15.46
N LEU A 388 4.55 -11.32 16.65
CA LEU A 388 4.71 -12.25 17.78
C LEU A 388 3.93 -13.54 17.60
N LEU A 389 2.67 -13.44 17.15
CA LEU A 389 1.77 -14.61 17.12
C LEU A 389 1.82 -15.33 15.77
N ARG A 390 1.93 -14.59 14.66
CA ARG A 390 1.87 -15.16 13.31
C ARG A 390 2.78 -14.41 12.31
N PRO A 391 4.11 -14.59 12.41
CA PRO A 391 5.08 -13.90 11.55
C PRO A 391 4.95 -14.24 10.06
N GLN A 392 4.14 -15.25 9.71
CA GLN A 392 3.82 -15.64 8.34
C GLN A 392 2.72 -14.76 7.69
N GLY A 393 1.96 -13.98 8.50
CA GLY A 393 0.81 -13.21 8.06
C GLY A 393 -0.47 -14.05 7.91
N LEU A 394 -1.55 -13.41 7.41
CA LEU A 394 -2.86 -14.06 7.21
C LEU A 394 -2.81 -15.13 6.11
N TRP A 395 -2.14 -14.83 5.00
CA TRP A 395 -2.00 -15.73 3.85
C TRP A 395 -0.53 -15.84 3.44
N PRO A 396 0.23 -16.78 4.03
CA PRO A 396 1.66 -16.87 3.80
C PRO A 396 1.99 -17.28 2.36
N SER A 397 3.09 -16.74 1.83
CA SER A 397 3.70 -17.31 0.62
C SER A 397 4.34 -18.66 0.95
N THR A 398 4.33 -19.58 -0.02
CA THR A 398 4.96 -20.92 0.15
C THR A 398 6.44 -20.84 0.51
N THR A 399 7.15 -19.83 -0.02
CA THR A 399 8.56 -19.56 0.29
C THR A 399 8.71 -19.15 1.75
N ARG A 400 7.92 -18.18 2.23
CA ARG A 400 7.99 -17.69 3.61
C ARG A 400 7.59 -18.77 4.63
N ALA A 401 6.63 -19.61 4.27
CA ALA A 401 6.23 -20.73 5.12
C ALA A 401 7.37 -21.73 5.31
N ARG A 402 8.20 -21.98 4.28
CA ARG A 402 9.39 -22.85 4.37
C ARG A 402 10.52 -22.20 5.18
N GLU A 403 10.80 -20.91 4.97
CA GLU A 403 11.82 -20.17 5.72
C GLU A 403 11.56 -20.16 7.25
N LEU A 404 10.30 -20.16 7.65
CA LEU A 404 9.87 -20.12 9.05
C LEU A 404 9.52 -21.50 9.62
N ALA A 405 9.56 -22.56 8.80
CA ALA A 405 9.43 -23.92 9.30
C ALA A 405 10.65 -24.23 10.20
N PRO A 406 10.45 -24.75 11.42
CA PRO A 406 11.58 -25.22 12.21
C PRO A 406 12.32 -26.28 11.40
N ALA A 407 13.66 -26.17 11.33
CA ALA A 407 14.47 -27.20 10.77
C ALA A 407 14.08 -28.51 11.48
N THR A 408 13.48 -29.42 10.74
CA THR A 408 13.03 -30.71 11.31
C THR A 408 14.28 -31.42 11.77
N GLY A 409 14.36 -31.81 13.05
CA GLY A 409 15.56 -32.45 13.63
C GLY A 409 16.04 -33.71 12.92
N GLU A 410 15.23 -34.29 12.05
CA GLU A 410 15.56 -35.39 11.18
C GLU A 410 16.77 -35.13 10.25
N ILE A 411 16.92 -33.87 9.72
CA ILE A 411 18.08 -33.56 8.85
C ILE A 411 19.37 -33.47 9.67
N LEU A 412 19.30 -33.03 10.93
CA LEU A 412 20.47 -33.01 11.81
C LEU A 412 20.84 -34.37 12.37
N GLU A 413 19.91 -35.30 12.48
CA GLU A 413 20.17 -36.69 12.87
C GLU A 413 20.78 -37.48 11.71
N GLU A 414 20.24 -37.35 10.48
CA GLU A 414 20.84 -37.99 9.29
C GLU A 414 22.26 -37.48 9.00
N GLU A 415 22.48 -36.15 9.07
CA GLU A 415 23.80 -35.54 8.83
C GLU A 415 24.81 -35.93 9.95
N ASN A 416 24.36 -36.10 11.19
CA ASN A 416 25.18 -36.59 12.27
C ASN A 416 25.46 -38.10 12.16
N GLU A 417 24.51 -38.92 11.74
CA GLU A 417 24.74 -40.36 11.53
C GLU A 417 25.71 -40.61 10.37
N GLU A 418 25.63 -39.90 9.25
CA GLU A 418 26.59 -40.01 8.15
C GLU A 418 28.00 -39.58 8.55
N LEU A 419 28.16 -38.54 9.35
CA LEU A 419 29.46 -38.06 9.84
C LEU A 419 30.13 -39.04 10.83
N TRP A 420 29.37 -39.91 11.49
CA TRP A 420 29.91 -40.90 12.42
C TRP A 420 30.14 -42.27 11.80
N THR A 421 29.43 -42.63 10.73
CA THR A 421 29.62 -43.90 9.99
C THR A 421 30.85 -43.90 9.07
N ASP A 422 31.32 -42.73 8.63
CA ASP A 422 32.49 -42.58 7.77
C ASP A 422 33.83 -42.58 8.54
N ARG A 423 33.81 -42.78 9.87
CA ARG A 423 34.99 -42.85 10.77
C ARG A 423 35.20 -44.20 11.42
N SER A 424 34.45 -45.21 11.07
CA SER A 424 34.64 -46.62 11.49
C SER A 424 35.06 -47.44 10.27
#